data_8a5ffde37f7c318f87f2130f71d246ee
#
_entry.id   8a5ffde37f7c318f87f2130f71d246ee
#
_cell.length_a   1.000
_cell.length_b   1.000
_cell.length_c   1.000
_cell.angle_alpha   90.00
_cell.angle_beta   90.00
_cell.angle_gamma   90.00
#
_symmetry.space_group_name_H-M   'P 1'
#
loop_
_entity.id
_entity.type
_entity.pdbx_description
1 polymer ?
#
loop_
_entity_poly.entity_id
_entity_poly.type
_entity_poly.pdbx_seq_one_letter_code
_entity_poly.pdbx_strand_id
1 'polypeptide(L)'
;MDLKEQDYYSIIQRKFVELFESKGCKAYLEITANKRFSNKLKSKISDYRHIIFYFLKDVAPDITGFFEKGSFTDFVIIEVKDEEIKLDHIYQVRKYADLFEAKFALLVSTKEIPAEIKALSKVVYPVLSAPSIYQGRTLVYFDGETQSFKDWYPENPFEKELYWQ
;
A
#
# COMPACT_ATOMS: atom_id res chain seq x y z
N MET A 1 -13.95 5.93 21.97
CA MET A 1 -14.25 4.59 21.37
C MET A 1 -12.99 4.06 20.73
N ASP A 2 -12.55 2.90 21.18
CA ASP A 2 -11.37 2.26 20.59
C ASP A 2 -11.75 1.63 19.25
N LEU A 3 -11.19 2.16 18.18
CA LEU A 3 -11.38 1.61 16.85
C LEU A 3 -10.52 0.34 16.69
N LYS A 4 -11.07 -0.65 16.02
CA LYS A 4 -10.34 -1.85 15.63
C LYS A 4 -9.66 -1.62 14.27
N GLU A 5 -8.67 -2.45 13.96
CA GLU A 5 -7.94 -2.36 12.69
C GLU A 5 -8.89 -2.24 11.49
N GLN A 6 -9.96 -3.02 11.46
CA GLN A 6 -10.93 -3.03 10.37
C GLN A 6 -11.67 -1.70 10.19
N ASP A 7 -11.85 -0.95 11.29
CA ASP A 7 -12.55 0.34 11.25
C ASP A 7 -11.72 1.41 10.52
N TYR A 8 -10.41 1.21 10.42
CA TYR A 8 -9.52 2.14 9.73
C TYR A 8 -9.50 1.95 8.21
N TYR A 9 -9.94 0.78 7.70
CA TYR A 9 -9.79 0.48 6.27
C TYR A 9 -10.50 1.51 5.38
N SER A 10 -11.75 1.82 5.62
CA SER A 10 -12.49 2.78 4.79
C SER A 10 -11.96 4.20 4.91
N ILE A 11 -11.50 4.59 6.10
CA ILE A 11 -10.91 5.93 6.31
C ILE A 11 -9.62 6.06 5.50
N ILE A 12 -8.74 5.07 5.60
CA ILE A 12 -7.44 5.06 4.92
C ILE A 12 -7.65 4.94 3.40
N GLN A 13 -8.57 4.09 2.97
CA GLN A 13 -8.94 3.95 1.56
C GLN A 13 -9.31 5.31 0.96
N ARG A 14 -10.22 6.03 1.59
CA ARG A 14 -10.68 7.33 1.11
C ARG A 14 -9.54 8.34 1.06
N LYS A 15 -8.70 8.38 2.10
CA LYS A 15 -7.57 9.32 2.14
C LYS A 15 -6.55 9.06 1.04
N PHE A 16 -6.27 7.81 0.73
CA PHE A 16 -5.36 7.50 -0.39
C PHE A 16 -5.99 7.82 -1.74
N VAL A 17 -7.29 7.59 -1.93
CA VAL A 17 -7.97 8.02 -3.16
C VAL A 17 -7.81 9.52 -3.35
N GLU A 18 -8.02 10.31 -2.30
CA GLU A 18 -7.85 11.76 -2.34
C GLU A 18 -6.42 12.16 -2.71
N LEU A 19 -5.41 11.47 -2.16
CA LEU A 19 -4.01 11.73 -2.48
C LEU A 19 -3.70 11.44 -3.95
N PHE A 20 -4.17 10.32 -4.48
CA PHE A 20 -3.98 9.99 -5.89
C PHE A 20 -4.68 11.01 -6.80
N GLU A 21 -5.88 11.41 -6.44
CA GLU A 21 -6.63 12.41 -7.20
C GLU A 21 -5.93 13.77 -7.19
N SER A 22 -5.28 14.13 -6.09
CA SER A 22 -4.48 15.34 -5.99
C SER A 22 -3.29 15.36 -6.97
N LYS A 23 -2.89 14.19 -7.46
CA LYS A 23 -1.83 14.02 -8.46
C LYS A 23 -2.38 13.94 -9.90
N GLY A 24 -3.67 14.19 -10.07
CA GLY A 24 -4.30 14.12 -11.39
C GLY A 24 -4.62 12.71 -11.85
N CYS A 25 -4.60 11.74 -10.93
CA CYS A 25 -4.93 10.36 -11.24
C CYS A 25 -6.39 10.06 -10.97
N LYS A 26 -6.94 9.11 -11.72
CA LYS A 26 -8.22 8.50 -11.41
C LYS A 26 -7.94 7.22 -10.65
N ALA A 27 -8.31 7.16 -9.37
CA ALA A 27 -7.97 6.04 -8.49
C ALA A 27 -9.21 5.23 -8.11
N TYR A 28 -9.03 3.92 -8.08
CA TYR A 28 -10.01 2.97 -7.58
C TYR A 28 -9.33 2.04 -6.60
N LEU A 29 -9.74 2.11 -5.34
CA LEU A 29 -9.24 1.25 -4.26
C LEU A 29 -10.41 0.49 -3.66
N GLU A 30 -10.22 -0.81 -3.41
CA GLU A 30 -11.23 -1.64 -2.76
C GLU A 30 -10.65 -2.34 -1.54
N ILE A 31 -11.50 -2.59 -0.55
CA ILE A 31 -11.13 -3.36 0.64
C ILE A 31 -11.11 -4.84 0.25
N THR A 32 -9.94 -5.48 0.37
CA THR A 32 -9.71 -6.87 -0.02
C THR A 32 -9.30 -7.76 1.15
N ALA A 33 -9.39 -7.26 2.38
CA ALA A 33 -9.08 -8.01 3.59
C ALA A 33 -9.90 -9.29 3.73
N ASN A 34 -11.10 -9.34 3.11
CA ASN A 34 -11.96 -10.52 3.04
C ASN A 34 -11.50 -11.54 1.99
N LYS A 35 -10.36 -11.29 1.32
CA LYS A 35 -9.76 -12.18 0.30
C LYS A 35 -10.62 -12.30 -0.98
N ARG A 36 -11.48 -11.31 -1.22
CA ARG A 36 -12.31 -11.23 -2.42
C ARG A 36 -11.88 -10.02 -3.24
N PHE A 37 -11.72 -10.25 -4.54
CA PHE A 37 -11.32 -9.23 -5.50
C PHE A 37 -12.44 -9.05 -6.52
N SER A 38 -12.80 -7.79 -6.77
CA SER A 38 -13.86 -7.46 -7.71
C SER A 38 -13.46 -7.80 -9.16
N ASN A 39 -14.47 -7.97 -10.01
CA ASN A 39 -14.24 -8.12 -11.45
C ASN A 39 -13.61 -6.86 -12.04
N LYS A 40 -13.94 -5.68 -11.49
CA LYS A 40 -13.36 -4.41 -11.91
C LYS A 40 -11.84 -4.41 -11.73
N LEU A 41 -11.36 -4.82 -10.56
CA LEU A 41 -9.92 -4.93 -10.30
C LEU A 41 -9.28 -5.99 -11.19
N LYS A 42 -9.88 -7.19 -11.25
CA LYS A 42 -9.34 -8.30 -12.05
C LYS A 42 -9.25 -7.96 -13.53
N SER A 43 -10.17 -7.16 -14.04
CA SER A 43 -10.20 -6.78 -15.46
C SER A 43 -8.99 -5.92 -15.87
N LYS A 44 -8.32 -5.29 -14.90
CA LYS A 44 -7.12 -4.48 -15.16
C LYS A 44 -5.84 -5.32 -15.19
N ILE A 45 -5.93 -6.60 -14.84
CA ILE A 45 -4.81 -7.53 -14.81
C ILE A 45 -4.95 -8.49 -15.98
N SER A 46 -3.88 -8.66 -16.77
CA SER A 46 -3.89 -9.57 -17.93
C SER A 46 -4.23 -10.99 -17.48
N ASP A 47 -5.00 -11.71 -18.31
CA ASP A 47 -5.52 -13.03 -17.96
C ASP A 47 -4.44 -14.02 -17.55
N TYR A 48 -3.28 -14.02 -18.24
CA TYR A 48 -2.19 -14.94 -17.90
C TYR A 48 -1.60 -14.71 -16.51
N ARG A 49 -1.84 -13.53 -15.93
CA ARG A 49 -1.39 -13.18 -14.58
C ARG A 49 -2.42 -13.52 -13.49
N HIS A 50 -3.62 -13.96 -13.85
CA HIS A 50 -4.67 -14.27 -12.88
C HIS A 50 -4.30 -15.44 -11.94
N ILE A 51 -3.23 -16.15 -12.22
CA ILE A 51 -2.68 -17.16 -11.30
C ILE A 51 -2.35 -16.56 -9.92
N ILE A 52 -2.10 -15.26 -9.82
CA ILE A 52 -1.82 -14.60 -8.53
C ILE A 52 -2.98 -14.80 -7.55
N PHE A 53 -4.23 -14.83 -8.04
CA PHE A 53 -5.41 -14.96 -7.18
C PHE A 53 -5.50 -16.33 -6.51
N TYR A 54 -4.86 -17.35 -7.07
CA TYR A 54 -4.72 -18.63 -6.39
C TYR A 54 -3.93 -18.49 -5.08
N PHE A 55 -2.89 -17.67 -5.08
CA PHE A 55 -2.03 -17.44 -3.92
C PHE A 55 -2.59 -16.39 -2.96
N LEU A 56 -3.68 -15.73 -3.34
CA LEU A 56 -4.34 -14.68 -2.55
C LEU A 56 -5.67 -15.14 -1.95
N LYS A 57 -6.00 -16.41 -2.05
CA LYS A 57 -7.28 -16.94 -1.53
C LYS A 57 -7.29 -17.10 -0.01
N ASP A 58 -6.12 -17.29 0.61
CA ASP A 58 -5.99 -17.46 2.06
C ASP A 58 -5.39 -16.23 2.75
N VAL A 59 -4.66 -15.41 2.01
CA VAL A 59 -4.07 -14.16 2.48
C VAL A 59 -4.19 -13.12 1.38
N ALA A 60 -4.49 -11.89 1.75
CA ALA A 60 -4.67 -10.81 0.78
C ALA A 60 -4.31 -9.46 1.41
N PRO A 61 -3.94 -8.45 0.60
CA PRO A 61 -3.80 -7.09 1.10
C PRO A 61 -5.11 -6.61 1.71
N ASP A 62 -5.04 -5.74 2.69
CA ASP A 62 -6.24 -5.13 3.28
C ASP A 62 -6.96 -4.26 2.26
N ILE A 63 -6.21 -3.50 1.46
CA ILE A 63 -6.74 -2.64 0.40
C ILE A 63 -5.91 -2.88 -0.85
N THR A 64 -6.58 -3.05 -1.99
CA THR A 64 -5.93 -3.25 -3.28
C THR A 64 -6.62 -2.35 -4.31
N GLY A 65 -5.86 -1.82 -5.25
CA GLY A 65 -6.48 -1.02 -6.30
C GLY A 65 -5.54 -0.66 -7.42
N PHE A 66 -6.03 0.25 -8.24
CA PHE A 66 -5.26 0.79 -9.35
C PHE A 66 -5.56 2.27 -9.50
N PHE A 67 -4.66 2.97 -10.15
CA PHE A 67 -4.86 4.35 -10.53
C PHE A 67 -4.41 4.56 -11.96
N GLU A 68 -5.08 5.47 -12.62
CA GLU A 68 -4.86 5.73 -14.04
C GLU A 68 -4.49 7.19 -14.25
N LYS A 69 -3.47 7.41 -15.06
CA LYS A 69 -3.05 8.74 -15.51
C LYS A 69 -2.76 8.65 -17.00
N GLY A 70 -3.60 9.32 -17.80
CA GLY A 70 -3.55 9.13 -19.24
C GLY A 70 -3.89 7.70 -19.63
N SER A 71 -3.02 7.05 -20.40
CA SER A 71 -3.20 5.66 -20.84
C SER A 71 -2.55 4.62 -19.91
N PHE A 72 -1.88 5.08 -18.85
CA PHE A 72 -1.16 4.18 -17.94
C PHE A 72 -2.05 3.76 -16.77
N THR A 73 -1.98 2.47 -16.43
CA THR A 73 -2.61 1.89 -15.24
C THR A 73 -1.53 1.31 -14.35
N ASP A 74 -1.49 1.75 -13.10
CA ASP A 74 -0.58 1.25 -12.09
C ASP A 74 -1.35 0.70 -10.89
N PHE A 75 -0.76 -0.29 -10.21
CA PHE A 75 -1.39 -0.94 -9.07
C PHE A 75 -0.80 -0.43 -7.75
N VAL A 76 -1.62 -0.49 -6.72
CA VAL A 76 -1.25 -0.14 -5.36
C VAL A 76 -1.83 -1.17 -4.40
N ILE A 77 -1.02 -1.55 -3.41
CA ILE A 77 -1.47 -2.38 -2.30
C ILE A 77 -1.19 -1.67 -0.98
N ILE A 78 -2.09 -1.83 -0.04
CA ILE A 78 -2.01 -1.19 1.27
C ILE A 78 -2.33 -2.23 2.34
N GLU A 79 -1.44 -2.34 3.33
CA GLU A 79 -1.66 -3.09 4.56
C GLU A 79 -1.86 -2.11 5.70
N VAL A 80 -2.78 -2.44 6.59
CA VAL A 80 -3.11 -1.61 7.76
C VAL A 80 -2.90 -2.43 9.02
N LYS A 81 -2.16 -1.86 9.98
CA LYS A 81 -1.89 -2.50 11.27
C LYS A 81 -2.25 -1.55 12.40
N ASP A 82 -2.98 -2.07 13.39
CA ASP A 82 -3.26 -1.34 14.65
C ASP A 82 -2.26 -1.77 15.73
N GLU A 83 -1.02 -1.96 15.31
CA GLU A 83 0.12 -2.30 16.17
C GLU A 83 1.40 -1.74 15.55
N GLU A 84 2.50 -1.76 16.30
CA GLU A 84 3.79 -1.36 15.76
C GLU A 84 4.19 -2.21 14.56
N ILE A 85 4.78 -1.58 13.56
CA ILE A 85 5.29 -2.26 12.37
C ILE A 85 6.40 -3.24 12.77
N LYS A 86 6.25 -4.49 12.34
CA LYS A 86 7.22 -5.56 12.51
C LYS A 86 7.85 -5.91 11.16
N LEU A 87 9.01 -6.53 11.21
CA LEU A 87 9.70 -6.96 9.98
C LEU A 87 8.83 -7.91 9.13
N ASP A 88 8.09 -8.82 9.78
CA ASP A 88 7.20 -9.73 9.07
C ASP A 88 6.10 -9.00 8.30
N HIS A 89 5.62 -7.87 8.82
CA HIS A 89 4.64 -7.04 8.11
C HIS A 89 5.23 -6.49 6.81
N ILE A 90 6.49 -6.08 6.83
CA ILE A 90 7.18 -5.55 5.65
C ILE A 90 7.33 -6.64 4.59
N TYR A 91 7.71 -7.86 4.97
CA TYR A 91 7.83 -8.97 4.03
C TYR A 91 6.46 -9.39 3.46
N GLN A 92 5.40 -9.30 4.27
CA GLN A 92 4.04 -9.55 3.80
C GLN A 92 3.63 -8.56 2.71
N VAL A 93 3.86 -7.27 2.96
CA VAL A 93 3.60 -6.20 1.99
C VAL A 93 4.40 -6.41 0.72
N ARG A 94 5.67 -6.78 0.87
CA ARG A 94 6.55 -7.05 -0.27
C ARG A 94 6.04 -8.20 -1.14
N LYS A 95 5.55 -9.27 -0.50
CA LYS A 95 4.94 -10.38 -1.24
C LYS A 95 3.77 -9.92 -2.09
N TYR A 96 2.87 -9.13 -1.51
CA TYR A 96 1.72 -8.60 -2.24
C TYR A 96 2.14 -7.66 -3.37
N ALA A 97 3.11 -6.81 -3.10
CA ALA A 97 3.64 -5.89 -4.10
C ALA A 97 4.21 -6.64 -5.31
N ASP A 98 4.93 -7.73 -5.05
CA ASP A 98 5.52 -8.55 -6.13
C ASP A 98 4.42 -9.23 -6.95
N LEU A 99 3.38 -9.78 -6.29
CA LEU A 99 2.29 -10.45 -7.00
C LEU A 99 1.54 -9.50 -7.93
N PHE A 100 1.24 -8.28 -7.47
CA PHE A 100 0.52 -7.29 -8.27
C PHE A 100 1.44 -6.46 -9.17
N GLU A 101 2.76 -6.59 -9.05
CA GLU A 101 3.72 -5.66 -9.66
C GLU A 101 3.35 -4.22 -9.32
N ALA A 102 3.04 -3.98 -8.06
CA ALA A 102 2.50 -2.71 -7.60
C ALA A 102 3.54 -1.60 -7.72
N LYS A 103 3.08 -0.44 -8.23
CA LYS A 103 3.90 0.77 -8.22
C LYS A 103 4.14 1.25 -6.80
N PHE A 104 3.10 1.19 -5.96
CA PHE A 104 3.20 1.57 -4.56
C PHE A 104 2.73 0.44 -3.65
N ALA A 105 3.53 0.15 -2.64
CA ALA A 105 3.18 -0.73 -1.55
C ALA A 105 3.30 0.06 -0.24
N LEU A 106 2.19 0.20 0.45
CA LEU A 106 2.07 1.07 1.62
C LEU A 106 1.71 0.23 2.84
N LEU A 107 2.56 0.30 3.85
CA LEU A 107 2.30 -0.33 5.15
C LEU A 107 1.97 0.78 6.14
N VAL A 108 0.70 0.84 6.52
CA VAL A 108 0.15 1.89 7.37
C VAL A 108 -0.07 1.33 8.77
N SER A 109 0.47 2.00 9.77
CA SER A 109 0.23 1.66 11.18
C SER A 109 -0.38 2.84 11.92
N THR A 110 -1.24 2.53 12.89
CA THR A 110 -1.77 3.52 13.82
C THR A 110 -0.79 3.85 14.96
N LYS A 111 0.38 3.22 14.95
CA LYS A 111 1.47 3.47 15.90
C LYS A 111 2.66 4.08 15.14
N GLU A 112 3.48 4.84 15.86
CA GLU A 112 4.68 5.44 15.29
C GLU A 112 5.60 4.36 14.69
N ILE A 113 6.31 4.73 13.62
CA ILE A 113 7.26 3.81 12.98
C ILE A 113 8.44 3.58 13.94
N PRO A 114 8.74 2.32 14.33
CA PRO A 114 9.84 2.05 15.24
C PRO A 114 11.18 2.52 14.70
N ALA A 115 11.99 3.14 15.58
CA ALA A 115 13.33 3.58 15.20
C ALA A 115 14.22 2.40 14.74
N GLU A 116 14.01 1.22 15.31
CA GLU A 116 14.73 0.01 14.96
C GLU A 116 14.45 -0.44 13.53
N ILE A 117 13.22 -0.29 13.06
CA ILE A 117 12.84 -0.59 11.68
C ILE A 117 13.55 0.38 10.72
N LYS A 118 13.57 1.67 11.05
CA LYS A 118 14.29 2.66 10.25
C LYS A 118 15.79 2.37 10.21
N ALA A 119 16.37 2.02 11.35
CA ALA A 119 17.78 1.67 11.46
C ALA A 119 18.12 0.41 10.63
N LEU A 120 17.27 -0.62 10.72
CA LEU A 120 17.45 -1.86 9.97
C LEU A 120 17.45 -1.61 8.47
N SER A 121 16.53 -0.77 7.99
CA SER A 121 16.40 -0.48 6.55
C SER A 121 17.61 0.22 5.98
N LYS A 122 18.41 0.89 6.80
CA LYS A 122 19.65 1.56 6.38
C LYS A 122 20.81 0.59 6.21
N VAL A 123 20.81 -0.53 6.94
CA VAL A 123 21.90 -1.51 6.90
C VAL A 123 21.55 -2.77 6.12
N VAL A 124 20.26 -3.06 5.98
CA VAL A 124 19.76 -4.17 5.17
C VAL A 124 18.96 -3.59 4.00
N TYR A 125 19.66 -3.28 2.93
CA TYR A 125 19.11 -2.57 1.77
C TYR A 125 17.81 -3.17 1.23
N PRO A 126 17.67 -4.52 1.05
CA PRO A 126 16.46 -5.07 0.45
C PRO A 126 15.16 -4.88 1.25
N VAL A 127 15.22 -4.45 2.51
CA VAL A 127 14.03 -4.37 3.38
C VAL A 127 12.96 -3.48 2.76
N LEU A 128 13.34 -2.28 2.29
CA LEU A 128 12.40 -1.33 1.67
C LEU A 128 12.73 -1.05 0.20
N SER A 129 13.55 -1.88 -0.44
CA SER A 129 13.85 -1.69 -1.85
C SER A 129 12.69 -2.14 -2.73
N ALA A 130 12.52 -1.44 -3.85
CA ALA A 130 11.59 -1.81 -4.90
C ALA A 130 12.37 -2.29 -6.13
N PRO A 131 11.72 -3.06 -7.05
CA PRO A 131 12.39 -3.53 -8.28
C PRO A 131 12.87 -2.41 -9.20
N SER A 132 12.29 -1.22 -9.09
CA SER A 132 12.56 -0.09 -9.97
C SER A 132 12.58 1.22 -9.18
N ILE A 133 13.33 2.21 -9.67
CA ILE A 133 13.33 3.56 -9.09
C ILE A 133 11.97 4.28 -9.24
N TYR A 134 11.09 3.75 -10.10
CA TYR A 134 9.75 4.29 -10.31
C TYR A 134 8.69 3.66 -9.40
N GLN A 135 9.11 2.77 -8.51
CA GLN A 135 8.23 2.08 -7.56
C GLN A 135 8.63 2.41 -6.13
N GLY A 136 7.65 2.45 -5.24
CA GLY A 136 7.87 2.79 -3.84
C GLY A 136 7.38 1.72 -2.87
N ARG A 137 8.15 1.54 -1.81
CA ARG A 137 7.79 0.74 -0.63
C ARG A 137 7.87 1.68 0.55
N THR A 138 6.74 1.99 1.17
CA THR A 138 6.64 3.06 2.15
C THR A 138 5.95 2.62 3.42
N LEU A 139 6.56 2.95 4.56
CA LEU A 139 5.93 2.82 5.87
C LEU A 139 5.26 4.14 6.22
N VAL A 140 4.06 4.06 6.80
CA VAL A 140 3.27 5.26 7.09
C VAL A 140 2.71 5.18 8.50
N TYR A 141 2.89 6.25 9.27
CA TYR A 141 2.20 6.43 10.53
C TYR A 141 0.92 7.21 10.30
N PHE A 142 -0.20 6.60 10.68
CA PHE A 142 -1.52 7.23 10.63
C PHE A 142 -1.99 7.50 12.05
N ASP A 143 -2.19 8.78 12.38
CA ASP A 143 -2.71 9.17 13.69
C ASP A 143 -4.24 9.02 13.69
N GLY A 144 -4.74 8.06 14.47
CA GLY A 144 -6.16 7.78 14.55
C GLY A 144 -6.99 8.90 15.17
N GLU A 145 -6.40 9.72 16.04
CA GLU A 145 -7.11 10.83 16.69
C GLU A 145 -7.36 11.98 15.70
N THR A 146 -6.33 12.39 14.97
CA THR A 146 -6.43 13.47 13.98
C THR A 146 -6.86 12.96 12.62
N GLN A 147 -6.88 11.64 12.43
CA GLN A 147 -7.16 10.98 11.14
C GLN A 147 -6.28 11.53 10.01
N SER A 148 -4.98 11.64 10.29
CA SER A 148 -4.02 12.17 9.33
C SER A 148 -2.74 11.34 9.30
N PHE A 149 -2.07 11.35 8.14
CA PHE A 149 -0.76 10.75 7.99
C PHE A 149 0.29 11.68 8.59
N LYS A 150 1.08 11.19 9.55
CA LYS A 150 2.04 11.99 10.31
C LYS A 150 3.48 11.74 9.94
N ASP A 151 3.81 10.56 9.47
CA ASP A 151 5.18 10.20 9.12
C ASP A 151 5.17 9.24 7.93
N TRP A 152 6.14 9.43 7.04
CA TRP A 152 6.34 8.62 5.84
C TRP A 152 7.81 8.21 5.79
N TYR A 153 8.07 6.93 5.69
CA TYR A 153 9.45 6.45 5.62
C TYR A 153 9.61 5.45 4.47
N PRO A 154 10.63 5.57 3.61
CA PRO A 154 11.75 6.54 3.69
C PRO A 154 11.37 7.97 3.29
N GLU A 155 10.28 8.16 2.57
CA GLU A 155 9.79 9.48 2.14
C GLU A 155 8.32 9.41 1.75
N ASN A 156 7.66 10.57 1.68
CA ASN A 156 6.28 10.64 1.19
C ASN A 156 6.28 10.46 -0.33
N PRO A 157 5.73 9.34 -0.85
CA PRO A 157 5.75 9.07 -2.29
C PRO A 157 4.91 10.06 -3.10
N PHE A 158 3.95 10.72 -2.48
CA PHE A 158 3.10 11.71 -3.16
C PHE A 158 3.85 13.04 -3.39
N GLU A 159 4.95 13.26 -2.71
CA GLU A 159 5.81 14.43 -2.88
C GLU A 159 7.02 14.17 -3.76
N LYS A 160 7.22 12.93 -4.23
CA LYS A 160 8.35 12.56 -5.06
C LYS A 160 8.00 12.69 -6.54
N GLU A 161 8.47 13.75 -7.19
CA GLU A 161 8.13 14.03 -8.60
C GLU A 161 8.37 12.87 -9.56
N LEU A 162 9.44 12.11 -9.34
CA LEU A 162 9.81 10.99 -10.22
C LEU A 162 8.65 9.99 -10.40
N TYR A 163 7.83 9.80 -9.39
CA TYR A 163 6.72 8.86 -9.46
C TYR A 163 5.54 9.36 -10.31
N TRP A 164 5.48 10.67 -10.56
CA TRP A 164 4.32 11.29 -11.19
C TRP A 164 4.60 11.92 -12.57
N GLN A 165 5.79 11.70 -13.09
CA GLN A 165 6.20 12.15 -14.42
C GLN A 165 5.55 11.33 -15.54
#